data_c148d8bffdc8371dd5599e7134367a07
#
_entry.id   c148d8bffdc8371dd5599e7134367a07
#
_cell.length_a   1.000
_cell.length_b   1.000
_cell.length_c   1.000
_cell.angle_alpha   90.00
_cell.angle_beta   90.00
_cell.angle_gamma   90.00
#
_symmetry.space_group_name_H-M   'P 1'
#
loop_
_entity.id
_entity.type
_entity.pdbx_description
1 polymer ?
#
loop_
_entity_poly.entity_id
_entity_poly.type
_entity_poly.pdbx_seq_one_letter_code
_entity_poly.pdbx_strand_id
1 'polypeptide(L)'
;EMLGLDPEPFIQKEKHTTLKPIWDLWRSVTQDFFATANFGVVANETYTRGLKNYLEKELGFPCNLGVSRCPGKKTNNEEVRKTLHENCPIVVFGSINEKIYLAEANSRSSFIPSSFPGPIVRRHTGTPFMGYAGATYVLQELCNGLFDALFHILPLGSELDRVEPTRFKKEIKKTSTVVWNDEAQQALNEKLKNEPILVQISKAKSLREKAEQLVKERGLETVTKKIIDELILRNEKLEPIKSGEIA
;
A
#
# COMPACT_ATOMS: atom_id res chain seq x y z
N GLU A 1 -31.87 23.14 -3.96
CA GLU A 1 -32.47 24.07 -4.96
C GLU A 1 -33.83 23.60 -5.45
N MET A 2 -34.01 22.33 -5.88
CA MET A 2 -35.32 21.80 -6.33
C MET A 2 -36.42 21.86 -5.26
N LEU A 3 -36.07 21.79 -3.98
CA LEU A 3 -36.99 21.79 -2.87
C LEU A 3 -37.10 23.18 -2.18
N GLY A 4 -36.44 24.22 -2.72
CA GLY A 4 -36.39 25.53 -2.12
C GLY A 4 -35.63 25.60 -0.78
N LEU A 5 -34.84 24.60 -0.47
CA LEU A 5 -34.00 24.53 0.74
C LEU A 5 -32.62 25.11 0.44
N ASP A 6 -32.09 25.87 1.38
CA ASP A 6 -30.71 26.33 1.34
C ASP A 6 -29.76 25.19 1.73
N PRO A 7 -28.88 24.72 0.83
CA PRO A 7 -27.95 23.63 1.12
C PRO A 7 -26.71 24.06 1.94
N GLU A 8 -26.44 25.38 2.05
CA GLU A 8 -25.19 25.89 2.62
C GLU A 8 -24.97 25.48 4.08
N PRO A 9 -25.96 25.53 4.98
CA PRO A 9 -25.77 25.06 6.35
C PRO A 9 -25.36 23.59 6.44
N PHE A 10 -25.92 22.76 5.56
CA PHE A 10 -25.56 21.34 5.48
C PHE A 10 -24.12 21.16 4.96
N ILE A 11 -23.77 21.86 3.89
CA ILE A 11 -22.42 21.82 3.31
C ILE A 11 -21.38 22.25 4.33
N GLN A 12 -21.59 23.33 5.05
CA GLN A 12 -20.66 23.81 6.08
C GLN A 12 -20.52 22.80 7.23
N LYS A 13 -21.61 22.19 7.66
CA LYS A 13 -21.57 21.13 8.66
C LYS A 13 -20.69 19.96 8.15
N GLU A 14 -20.93 19.46 6.95
CA GLU A 14 -20.21 18.33 6.39
C GLU A 14 -18.71 18.63 6.13
N LYS A 15 -18.37 19.87 5.80
CA LYS A 15 -16.96 20.28 5.70
C LYS A 15 -16.19 20.04 7.00
N HIS A 16 -16.79 20.32 8.12
CA HIS A 16 -16.14 20.17 9.43
C HIS A 16 -16.24 18.76 9.99
N THR A 17 -17.38 18.09 9.84
CA THR A 17 -17.65 16.81 10.46
C THR A 17 -17.20 15.62 9.65
N THR A 18 -17.12 15.77 8.34
CA THR A 18 -16.80 14.66 7.43
C THR A 18 -15.57 14.95 6.58
N LEU A 19 -15.56 16.05 5.81
CA LEU A 19 -14.48 16.29 4.83
C LEU A 19 -13.13 16.57 5.51
N LYS A 20 -13.10 17.32 6.58
CA LYS A 20 -11.86 17.61 7.31
C LYS A 20 -11.24 16.34 7.91
N PRO A 21 -11.97 15.48 8.65
CA PRO A 21 -11.45 14.20 9.12
C PRO A 21 -10.96 13.26 8.00
N ILE A 22 -11.68 13.20 6.87
CA ILE A 22 -11.28 12.44 5.69
C ILE A 22 -9.92 12.93 5.18
N TRP A 23 -9.77 14.24 5.03
CA TRP A 23 -8.53 14.84 4.54
C TRP A 23 -7.37 14.63 5.50
N ASP A 24 -7.61 14.80 6.80
CA ASP A 24 -6.58 14.59 7.83
C ASP A 24 -6.12 13.12 7.84
N LEU A 25 -7.05 12.17 7.74
CA LEU A 25 -6.73 10.74 7.64
C LEU A 25 -5.92 10.43 6.38
N TRP A 26 -6.38 10.87 5.20
CA TRP A 26 -5.70 10.62 3.95
C TRP A 26 -4.29 11.21 3.93
N ARG A 27 -4.15 12.43 4.38
CA ARG A 27 -2.84 13.10 4.45
C ARG A 27 -1.87 12.38 5.38
N SER A 28 -2.33 11.83 6.49
CA SER A 28 -1.48 11.08 7.42
C SER A 28 -0.94 9.78 6.80
N VAL A 29 -1.73 9.16 5.92
CA VAL A 29 -1.37 7.91 5.25
C VAL A 29 -0.45 8.15 4.04
N THR A 30 -0.68 9.23 3.29
CA THR A 30 0.05 9.49 2.04
C THR A 30 1.45 10.05 2.23
N GLN A 31 1.71 10.73 3.35
CA GLN A 31 3.02 11.39 3.57
C GLN A 31 4.18 10.40 3.65
N ASP A 32 3.96 9.17 4.12
CA ASP A 32 5.05 8.30 4.49
C ASP A 32 5.29 7.11 3.55
N PHE A 33 4.27 6.63 2.78
CA PHE A 33 4.38 5.28 2.22
C PHE A 33 3.84 5.05 0.80
N PHE A 34 2.99 5.90 0.24
CA PHE A 34 2.12 5.45 -0.86
C PHE A 34 2.29 6.17 -2.20
N ALA A 35 3.38 6.88 -2.42
CA ALA A 35 3.64 7.56 -3.70
C ALA A 35 3.61 6.61 -4.92
N THR A 36 3.81 5.32 -4.71
CA THR A 36 3.80 4.27 -5.75
C THR A 36 2.61 3.33 -5.66
N ALA A 37 1.73 3.52 -4.67
CA ALA A 37 0.55 2.68 -4.51
C ALA A 37 -0.52 3.02 -5.55
N ASN A 38 -1.29 2.01 -5.93
CA ASN A 38 -2.33 2.13 -6.93
C ASN A 38 -3.52 1.23 -6.59
N PHE A 39 -4.66 1.46 -7.23
CA PHE A 39 -5.83 0.62 -7.05
C PHE A 39 -6.41 0.12 -8.37
N GLY A 40 -7.16 -0.97 -8.25
CA GLY A 40 -8.00 -1.49 -9.30
C GLY A 40 -9.45 -1.50 -8.89
N VAL A 41 -10.36 -1.28 -9.83
CA VAL A 41 -11.80 -1.40 -9.62
C VAL A 41 -12.45 -2.19 -10.73
N VAL A 42 -13.19 -3.23 -10.36
CA VAL A 42 -14.02 -4.04 -11.25
C VAL A 42 -15.42 -4.10 -10.67
N ALA A 43 -16.31 -3.23 -11.13
CA ALA A 43 -17.63 -3.06 -10.56
C ALA A 43 -18.65 -2.64 -11.63
N ASN A 44 -19.89 -2.38 -11.23
CA ASN A 44 -20.84 -1.73 -12.13
C ASN A 44 -20.34 -0.31 -12.50
N GLU A 45 -20.91 0.26 -13.55
CA GLU A 45 -20.45 1.55 -14.08
C GLU A 45 -20.51 2.68 -13.04
N THR A 46 -21.57 2.72 -12.24
CA THR A 46 -21.74 3.75 -11.20
C THR A 46 -20.63 3.71 -10.17
N TYR A 47 -20.32 2.52 -9.66
CA TYR A 47 -19.24 2.36 -8.68
C TYR A 47 -17.86 2.55 -9.29
N THR A 48 -17.61 2.02 -10.48
CA THR A 48 -16.32 2.21 -11.17
C THR A 48 -16.05 3.70 -11.39
N ARG A 49 -17.04 4.44 -11.92
CA ARG A 49 -16.92 5.88 -12.14
C ARG A 49 -16.81 6.66 -10.83
N GLY A 50 -17.63 6.32 -9.84
CA GLY A 50 -17.62 6.99 -8.53
C GLY A 50 -16.30 6.81 -7.80
N LEU A 51 -15.79 5.58 -7.70
CA LEU A 51 -14.52 5.27 -7.06
C LEU A 51 -13.34 5.91 -7.79
N LYS A 52 -13.32 5.87 -9.13
CA LYS A 52 -12.29 6.56 -9.91
C LYS A 52 -12.32 8.07 -9.68
N ASN A 53 -13.48 8.69 -9.73
CA ASN A 53 -13.56 10.13 -9.49
C ASN A 53 -13.10 10.47 -8.08
N TYR A 54 -13.54 9.74 -7.07
CA TYR A 54 -13.19 10.02 -5.69
C TYR A 54 -11.71 9.74 -5.40
N LEU A 55 -11.22 8.54 -5.71
CA LEU A 55 -9.86 8.15 -5.34
C LEU A 55 -8.80 8.78 -6.25
N GLU A 56 -9.04 8.83 -7.55
CA GLU A 56 -8.05 9.30 -8.51
C GLU A 56 -8.06 10.82 -8.63
N LYS A 57 -9.24 11.46 -8.78
CA LYS A 57 -9.30 12.90 -9.01
C LYS A 57 -9.26 13.73 -7.73
N GLU A 58 -9.89 13.24 -6.66
CA GLU A 58 -10.00 14.00 -5.41
C GLU A 58 -8.86 13.68 -4.46
N LEU A 59 -8.48 12.41 -4.33
CA LEU A 59 -7.41 11.98 -3.43
C LEU A 59 -6.06 11.79 -4.11
N GLY A 60 -5.98 11.83 -5.43
CA GLY A 60 -4.74 11.66 -6.18
C GLY A 60 -4.18 10.23 -6.18
N PHE A 61 -5.02 9.23 -5.89
CA PHE A 61 -4.62 7.83 -5.82
C PHE A 61 -4.82 7.16 -7.19
N PRO A 62 -3.77 6.71 -7.90
CA PRO A 62 -3.86 6.32 -9.29
C PRO A 62 -4.61 4.99 -9.50
N CYS A 63 -5.46 4.93 -10.54
CA CYS A 63 -6.20 3.75 -10.95
C CYS A 63 -5.49 3.01 -12.09
N ASN A 64 -4.97 1.82 -11.84
CA ASN A 64 -4.30 1.01 -12.86
C ASN A 64 -5.24 0.03 -13.58
N LEU A 65 -6.34 -0.36 -12.96
CA LEU A 65 -7.33 -1.25 -13.54
C LEU A 65 -8.74 -0.70 -13.30
N GLY A 66 -9.40 -0.22 -14.34
CA GLY A 66 -10.78 0.27 -14.27
C GLY A 66 -11.69 -0.46 -15.23
N VAL A 67 -12.49 -1.40 -14.76
CA VAL A 67 -13.41 -2.19 -15.58
C VAL A 67 -14.85 -2.01 -15.12
N SER A 68 -15.69 -1.49 -16.03
CA SER A 68 -17.13 -1.35 -15.81
C SER A 68 -17.87 -2.57 -16.31
N ARG A 69 -18.61 -3.21 -15.42
CA ARG A 69 -19.54 -4.29 -15.76
C ARG A 69 -20.92 -3.70 -16.03
N CYS A 70 -21.32 -3.68 -17.29
CA CYS A 70 -22.63 -3.19 -17.69
C CYS A 70 -23.56 -4.36 -18.01
N PRO A 71 -24.86 -4.28 -17.62
CA PRO A 71 -25.85 -5.24 -18.07
C PRO A 71 -25.89 -5.32 -19.60
N GLY A 72 -25.93 -6.53 -20.15
CA GLY A 72 -25.97 -6.76 -21.60
C GLY A 72 -24.64 -6.68 -22.34
N LYS A 73 -23.54 -6.24 -21.70
CA LYS A 73 -22.19 -6.33 -22.27
C LYS A 73 -21.40 -7.44 -21.59
N LYS A 74 -20.82 -8.35 -22.37
CA LYS A 74 -19.90 -9.34 -21.82
C LYS A 74 -18.61 -8.64 -21.41
N THR A 75 -18.28 -8.71 -20.12
CA THR A 75 -16.95 -8.33 -19.64
C THR A 75 -15.97 -9.45 -20.01
N ASN A 76 -14.82 -9.09 -20.54
CA ASN A 76 -13.76 -10.06 -20.77
C ASN A 76 -13.11 -10.43 -19.44
N ASN A 77 -13.65 -11.45 -18.78
CA ASN A 77 -13.15 -11.90 -17.47
C ASN A 77 -11.71 -12.45 -17.55
N GLU A 78 -11.34 -13.04 -18.68
CA GLU A 78 -9.97 -13.54 -18.88
C GLU A 78 -8.94 -12.39 -18.95
N GLU A 79 -9.32 -11.28 -19.55
CA GLU A 79 -8.47 -10.09 -19.57
C GLU A 79 -8.29 -9.50 -18.16
N VAL A 80 -9.38 -9.40 -17.39
CA VAL A 80 -9.32 -8.98 -15.98
C VAL A 80 -8.42 -9.91 -15.17
N ARG A 81 -8.62 -11.22 -15.32
CA ARG A 81 -7.84 -12.25 -14.66
C ARG A 81 -6.35 -12.13 -15.03
N LYS A 82 -6.06 -11.99 -16.32
CA LYS A 82 -4.69 -11.84 -16.84
C LYS A 82 -4.03 -10.57 -16.25
N THR A 83 -4.75 -9.45 -16.27
CA THR A 83 -4.22 -8.18 -15.71
C THR A 83 -3.91 -8.31 -14.22
N LEU A 84 -4.79 -8.94 -13.44
CA LEU A 84 -4.55 -9.20 -12.02
C LEU A 84 -3.39 -10.17 -11.77
N HIS A 85 -3.08 -11.07 -12.71
CA HIS A 85 -1.92 -11.95 -12.63
C HIS A 85 -0.61 -11.25 -13.00
N GLU A 86 -0.62 -10.39 -14.00
CA GLU A 86 0.58 -9.77 -14.56
C GLU A 86 0.95 -8.46 -13.86
N ASN A 87 -0.05 -7.67 -13.49
CA ASN A 87 0.15 -6.31 -13.00
C ASN A 87 -0.88 -5.96 -11.92
N CYS A 88 -0.83 -6.68 -10.81
CA CYS A 88 -1.82 -6.58 -9.75
C CYS A 88 -1.72 -5.25 -9.00
N PRO A 89 -2.82 -4.47 -8.90
CA PRO A 89 -2.86 -3.29 -8.05
C PRO A 89 -2.69 -3.65 -6.56
N ILE A 90 -2.21 -2.71 -5.76
CA ILE A 90 -2.03 -2.91 -4.32
C ILE A 90 -3.37 -3.10 -3.61
N VAL A 91 -4.39 -2.35 -4.04
CA VAL A 91 -5.76 -2.49 -3.55
C VAL A 91 -6.71 -2.79 -4.70
N VAL A 92 -7.58 -3.77 -4.54
CA VAL A 92 -8.57 -4.15 -5.55
C VAL A 92 -9.97 -4.06 -4.99
N PHE A 93 -10.79 -3.20 -5.60
CA PHE A 93 -12.23 -3.14 -5.38
C PHE A 93 -12.93 -4.06 -6.37
N GLY A 94 -13.70 -5.02 -5.89
CA GLY A 94 -14.29 -5.98 -6.80
C GLY A 94 -15.36 -6.88 -6.20
N SER A 95 -15.69 -7.93 -6.94
CA SER A 95 -16.61 -8.99 -6.56
C SER A 95 -15.87 -10.24 -6.09
N ILE A 96 -16.63 -11.30 -5.82
CA ILE A 96 -16.06 -12.62 -5.51
C ILE A 96 -15.12 -13.13 -6.63
N ASN A 97 -15.39 -12.79 -7.89
CA ASN A 97 -14.55 -13.24 -9.00
C ASN A 97 -13.14 -12.68 -8.90
N GLU A 98 -13.01 -11.38 -8.64
CA GLU A 98 -11.71 -10.73 -8.48
C GLU A 98 -10.98 -11.28 -7.25
N LYS A 99 -11.71 -11.60 -6.17
CA LYS A 99 -11.11 -12.27 -5.00
C LYS A 99 -10.55 -13.65 -5.36
N ILE A 100 -11.25 -14.41 -6.19
CA ILE A 100 -10.77 -15.72 -6.68
C ILE A 100 -9.51 -15.53 -7.53
N TYR A 101 -9.53 -14.58 -8.48
CA TYR A 101 -8.36 -14.31 -9.34
C TYR A 101 -7.13 -13.87 -8.54
N LEU A 102 -7.32 -13.07 -7.49
CA LEU A 102 -6.25 -12.70 -6.58
C LEU A 102 -5.69 -13.91 -5.82
N ALA A 103 -6.56 -14.81 -5.38
CA ALA A 103 -6.15 -16.05 -4.71
C ALA A 103 -5.39 -16.99 -5.66
N GLU A 104 -5.86 -17.16 -6.91
CA GLU A 104 -5.17 -17.94 -7.94
C GLU A 104 -3.79 -17.37 -8.28
N ALA A 105 -3.67 -16.04 -8.29
CA ALA A 105 -2.42 -15.34 -8.52
C ALA A 105 -1.47 -15.38 -7.31
N ASN A 106 -1.89 -15.90 -6.16
CA ASN A 106 -1.22 -15.74 -4.88
C ASN A 106 -0.84 -14.27 -4.62
N SER A 107 -1.72 -13.36 -5.01
CA SER A 107 -1.51 -11.93 -4.86
C SER A 107 -1.69 -11.52 -3.40
N ARG A 108 -0.85 -10.60 -2.96
CA ARG A 108 -0.93 -9.98 -1.63
C ARG A 108 -1.67 -8.64 -1.65
N SER A 109 -2.35 -8.36 -2.74
CA SER A 109 -3.20 -7.18 -2.83
C SER A 109 -4.29 -7.23 -1.78
N SER A 110 -4.53 -6.11 -1.15
CA SER A 110 -5.70 -5.96 -0.29
C SER A 110 -6.96 -5.93 -1.13
N PHE A 111 -8.01 -6.62 -0.67
CA PHE A 111 -9.25 -6.75 -1.39
C PHE A 111 -10.41 -6.08 -0.64
N ILE A 112 -11.11 -5.17 -1.31
CA ILE A 112 -12.29 -4.47 -0.79
C ILE A 112 -13.53 -4.90 -1.59
N PRO A 113 -14.48 -5.63 -0.97
CA PRO A 113 -15.69 -6.05 -1.65
C PRO A 113 -16.60 -4.86 -1.95
N SER A 114 -16.78 -4.55 -3.22
CA SER A 114 -17.55 -3.39 -3.70
C SER A 114 -18.52 -3.68 -4.83
N SER A 115 -18.60 -4.92 -5.28
CA SER A 115 -19.38 -5.27 -6.46
C SER A 115 -20.12 -6.60 -6.30
N PHE A 116 -21.09 -6.79 -7.18
CA PHE A 116 -21.83 -8.04 -7.35
C PHE A 116 -21.19 -8.89 -8.49
N PRO A 117 -21.20 -10.22 -8.47
CA PRO A 117 -22.00 -11.10 -7.63
C PRO A 117 -21.37 -11.42 -6.27
N GLY A 118 -22.25 -11.57 -5.31
CA GLY A 118 -22.04 -12.16 -4.01
C GLY A 118 -21.14 -11.42 -3.03
N PRO A 119 -21.67 -10.93 -1.93
CA PRO A 119 -20.83 -10.40 -0.87
C PRO A 119 -20.04 -11.53 -0.21
N ILE A 120 -18.72 -11.43 -0.24
CA ILE A 120 -17.82 -12.30 0.51
C ILE A 120 -17.92 -11.95 2.00
N VAL A 121 -18.10 -10.67 2.28
CA VAL A 121 -18.28 -10.17 3.64
C VAL A 121 -19.75 -9.86 3.85
N ARG A 122 -20.36 -10.52 4.81
CA ARG A 122 -21.74 -10.26 5.22
C ARG A 122 -21.72 -9.36 6.44
N ARG A 123 -22.29 -8.17 6.30
CA ARG A 123 -22.44 -7.23 7.42
C ARG A 123 -23.91 -6.98 7.65
N HIS A 124 -24.30 -6.92 8.91
CA HIS A 124 -25.68 -6.63 9.29
C HIS A 124 -25.99 -5.14 9.18
N THR A 125 -24.99 -4.30 9.43
CA THR A 125 -25.05 -2.84 9.21
C THR A 125 -24.58 -2.51 7.81
N GLY A 126 -25.20 -1.52 7.18
CA GLY A 126 -24.85 -1.12 5.82
C GLY A 126 -23.39 -0.68 5.67
N THR A 127 -22.84 -1.03 4.54
CA THR A 127 -21.53 -0.51 4.10
C THR A 127 -21.80 0.51 3.01
N PRO A 128 -21.91 1.79 3.33
CA PRO A 128 -22.27 2.81 2.36
C PRO A 128 -21.13 3.03 1.37
N PHE A 129 -21.47 3.15 0.08
CA PHE A 129 -20.52 3.54 -0.98
C PHE A 129 -20.85 4.89 -1.60
N MET A 130 -21.86 5.60 -1.09
CA MET A 130 -22.34 6.86 -1.63
C MET A 130 -22.49 7.93 -0.56
N GLY A 131 -22.44 9.19 -0.99
CA GLY A 131 -22.51 10.36 -0.12
C GLY A 131 -21.31 10.47 0.82
N TYR A 132 -21.41 11.34 1.80
CA TYR A 132 -20.35 11.59 2.77
C TYR A 132 -20.02 10.35 3.62
N ALA A 133 -21.04 9.60 4.03
CA ALA A 133 -20.83 8.35 4.75
C ALA A 133 -20.08 7.32 3.91
N GLY A 134 -20.39 7.25 2.61
CA GLY A 134 -19.68 6.39 1.66
C GLY A 134 -18.23 6.81 1.46
N ALA A 135 -17.97 8.09 1.33
CA ALA A 135 -16.62 8.63 1.21
C ALA A 135 -15.76 8.27 2.42
N THR A 136 -16.30 8.44 3.64
CA THR A 136 -15.63 8.06 4.88
C THR A 136 -15.35 6.56 4.93
N TYR A 137 -16.35 5.75 4.64
CA TYR A 137 -16.21 4.30 4.65
C TYR A 137 -15.15 3.81 3.65
N VAL A 138 -15.23 4.26 2.40
CA VAL A 138 -14.29 3.86 1.34
C VAL A 138 -12.86 4.26 1.71
N LEU A 139 -12.68 5.45 2.27
CA LEU A 139 -11.35 5.89 2.70
C LEU A 139 -10.80 5.05 3.85
N GLN A 140 -11.61 4.74 4.85
CA GLN A 140 -11.19 3.86 5.95
C GLN A 140 -10.77 2.48 5.46
N GLU A 141 -11.58 1.86 4.61
CA GLU A 141 -11.24 0.54 4.02
C GLU A 141 -9.98 0.63 3.15
N LEU A 142 -9.82 1.72 2.39
CA LEU A 142 -8.62 1.95 1.60
C LEU A 142 -7.38 2.08 2.48
N CYS A 143 -7.42 2.93 3.50
CA CYS A 143 -6.29 3.12 4.41
C CYS A 143 -5.93 1.81 5.12
N ASN A 144 -6.92 1.10 5.65
CA ASN A 144 -6.69 -0.20 6.29
C ASN A 144 -6.09 -1.21 5.30
N GLY A 145 -6.62 -1.24 4.07
CA GLY A 145 -6.13 -2.11 3.02
C GLY A 145 -4.69 -1.78 2.57
N LEU A 146 -4.32 -0.51 2.55
CA LEU A 146 -2.96 -0.09 2.26
C LEU A 146 -1.98 -0.50 3.36
N PHE A 147 -2.36 -0.34 4.63
CA PHE A 147 -1.55 -0.80 5.75
C PHE A 147 -1.40 -2.32 5.75
N ASP A 148 -2.47 -3.05 5.49
CA ASP A 148 -2.44 -4.50 5.39
C ASP A 148 -1.51 -4.97 4.26
N ALA A 149 -1.64 -4.37 3.07
CA ALA A 149 -0.76 -4.63 1.94
C ALA A 149 0.71 -4.27 2.25
N LEU A 150 0.94 -3.19 3.00
CA LEU A 150 2.28 -2.76 3.41
C LEU A 150 2.97 -3.85 4.24
N PHE A 151 2.29 -4.44 5.21
CA PHE A 151 2.84 -5.53 6.02
C PHE A 151 3.15 -6.79 5.19
N HIS A 152 2.44 -7.00 4.10
CA HIS A 152 2.75 -8.10 3.16
C HIS A 152 3.94 -7.81 2.24
N ILE A 153 4.22 -6.55 1.95
CA ILE A 153 5.32 -6.12 1.08
C ILE A 153 6.62 -5.97 1.86
N LEU A 154 6.52 -5.55 3.10
CA LEU A 154 7.70 -5.34 3.94
C LEU A 154 8.34 -6.68 4.33
N PRO A 155 9.66 -6.79 4.23
CA PRO A 155 10.37 -7.91 4.81
C PRO A 155 10.30 -7.81 6.35
N LEU A 156 9.37 -8.52 6.95
CA LEU A 156 9.16 -8.53 8.41
C LEU A 156 10.22 -9.33 9.18
N GLY A 157 11.28 -9.72 8.53
CA GLY A 157 12.39 -10.47 9.11
C GLY A 157 12.61 -11.82 8.45
N SER A 158 13.79 -12.40 8.67
CA SER A 158 14.25 -13.62 8.01
C SER A 158 13.41 -14.87 8.28
N GLU A 159 12.68 -14.91 9.39
CA GLU A 159 11.83 -16.04 9.73
C GLU A 159 10.52 -16.06 8.94
N LEU A 160 9.87 -14.91 8.78
CA LEU A 160 8.67 -14.79 7.95
C LEU A 160 9.00 -14.92 6.46
N ASP A 161 10.19 -14.48 6.06
CA ASP A 161 10.71 -14.66 4.70
C ASP A 161 10.97 -16.12 4.33
N ARG A 162 11.17 -17.01 5.29
CA ARG A 162 11.37 -18.45 5.08
C ARG A 162 10.06 -19.21 4.86
N VAL A 163 8.94 -18.68 5.36
CA VAL A 163 7.67 -19.41 5.37
C VAL A 163 6.97 -19.37 4.02
N GLU A 164 7.20 -18.32 3.20
CA GLU A 164 6.62 -18.25 1.85
C GLU A 164 7.57 -17.67 0.80
N PRO A 165 7.88 -18.43 -0.26
CA PRO A 165 8.57 -17.89 -1.43
C PRO A 165 7.61 -16.99 -2.22
N THR A 166 7.62 -15.69 -1.95
CA THR A 166 6.74 -14.75 -2.60
C THR A 166 7.24 -14.36 -3.99
N ARG A 167 6.31 -14.16 -4.94
CA ARG A 167 6.61 -13.62 -6.27
C ARG A 167 7.40 -12.31 -6.21
N PHE A 168 7.19 -11.49 -5.18
CA PHE A 168 7.93 -10.25 -4.95
C PHE A 168 9.43 -10.46 -4.77
N LYS A 169 9.88 -11.60 -4.20
CA LYS A 169 11.32 -11.91 -4.16
C LYS A 169 11.95 -12.08 -5.52
N LYS A 170 11.17 -12.53 -6.53
CA LYS A 170 11.67 -12.69 -7.91
C LYS A 170 11.78 -11.35 -8.65
N GLU A 171 10.92 -10.40 -8.38
CA GLU A 171 10.96 -9.08 -9.02
C GLU A 171 11.98 -8.16 -8.36
N ILE A 172 12.11 -8.20 -7.03
CA ILE A 172 13.16 -7.46 -6.31
C ILE A 172 14.55 -8.01 -6.67
N LYS A 173 14.69 -9.31 -6.90
CA LYS A 173 15.96 -9.89 -7.40
C LYS A 173 16.33 -9.44 -8.81
N LYS A 174 15.38 -8.94 -9.61
CA LYS A 174 15.67 -8.39 -10.94
C LYS A 174 16.24 -6.97 -10.91
N THR A 175 16.11 -6.26 -9.78
CA THR A 175 16.61 -4.88 -9.65
C THR A 175 17.91 -4.76 -8.88
N SER A 176 18.29 -5.70 -8.02
CA SER A 176 19.59 -5.68 -7.35
C SER A 176 20.51 -6.76 -7.92
N THR A 177 21.56 -6.35 -8.59
CA THR A 177 22.68 -7.19 -9.05
C THR A 177 23.58 -7.64 -7.91
N VAL A 178 23.26 -7.30 -6.67
CA VAL A 178 24.11 -7.52 -5.49
C VAL A 178 23.50 -8.59 -4.59
N VAL A 179 24.23 -9.64 -4.31
CA VAL A 179 23.82 -10.75 -3.43
C VAL A 179 24.14 -10.39 -1.97
N TRP A 180 23.22 -10.67 -1.06
CA TRP A 180 23.44 -10.47 0.38
C TRP A 180 23.84 -11.77 1.05
N ASN A 181 24.91 -11.71 1.85
CA ASN A 181 25.32 -12.83 2.71
C ASN A 181 24.38 -12.90 3.93
N ASP A 182 24.07 -14.10 4.42
CA ASP A 182 23.21 -14.34 5.58
C ASP A 182 23.72 -13.60 6.85
N GLU A 183 25.04 -13.54 7.05
CA GLU A 183 25.66 -12.80 8.14
C GLU A 183 25.41 -11.28 8.05
N ALA A 184 25.41 -10.72 6.84
CA ALA A 184 25.13 -9.31 6.62
C ALA A 184 23.65 -8.99 6.89
N GLN A 185 22.76 -9.90 6.51
CA GLN A 185 21.34 -9.78 6.77
C GLN A 185 21.03 -9.83 8.28
N GLN A 186 21.70 -10.73 9.01
CA GLN A 186 21.57 -10.85 10.46
C GLN A 186 22.09 -9.59 11.17
N ALA A 187 23.27 -9.09 10.79
CA ALA A 187 23.85 -7.88 11.36
C ALA A 187 22.94 -6.64 11.17
N LEU A 188 22.33 -6.51 9.99
CA LEU A 188 21.35 -5.47 9.73
C LEU A 188 20.12 -5.60 10.63
N ASN A 189 19.56 -6.80 10.77
CA ASN A 189 18.38 -7.05 11.59
C ASN A 189 18.64 -6.83 13.08
N GLU A 190 19.81 -7.27 13.58
CA GLU A 190 20.20 -7.05 14.98
C GLU A 190 20.30 -5.56 15.33
N LYS A 191 20.87 -4.76 14.42
CA LYS A 191 21.00 -3.31 14.66
C LYS A 191 19.65 -2.61 14.68
N LEU A 192 18.69 -3.07 13.89
CA LEU A 192 17.36 -2.45 13.79
C LEU A 192 16.41 -2.91 14.90
N LYS A 193 16.70 -4.00 15.59
CA LYS A 193 15.81 -4.64 16.57
C LYS A 193 15.33 -3.72 17.71
N ASN A 194 16.16 -2.75 18.09
CA ASN A 194 15.87 -1.83 19.20
C ASN A 194 15.18 -0.52 18.77
N GLU A 195 14.94 -0.34 17.48
CA GLU A 195 14.31 0.86 16.96
C GLU A 195 12.77 0.68 16.87
N PRO A 196 11.97 1.76 16.95
CA PRO A 196 10.54 1.69 16.66
C PRO A 196 10.27 1.16 15.24
N ILE A 197 9.20 0.38 15.04
CA ILE A 197 8.92 -0.33 13.77
C ILE A 197 9.00 0.59 12.54
N LEU A 198 8.42 1.79 12.61
CA LEU A 198 8.44 2.73 11.48
C LEU A 198 9.85 3.25 11.17
N VAL A 199 10.66 3.43 12.21
CA VAL A 199 12.07 3.84 12.08
C VAL A 199 12.91 2.68 11.53
N GLN A 200 12.62 1.44 11.94
CA GLN A 200 13.28 0.25 11.40
C GLN A 200 13.15 0.17 9.88
N ILE A 201 11.96 0.44 9.34
CA ILE A 201 11.68 0.34 7.91
C ILE A 201 12.50 1.35 7.11
N SER A 202 12.45 2.62 7.50
CA SER A 202 13.18 3.68 6.80
C SER A 202 14.69 3.52 6.92
N LYS A 203 15.18 3.15 8.10
CA LYS A 203 16.61 2.86 8.34
C LYS A 203 17.08 1.62 7.59
N ALA A 204 16.27 0.55 7.55
CA ALA A 204 16.58 -0.66 6.79
C ALA A 204 16.74 -0.37 5.29
N LYS A 205 15.80 0.40 4.71
CA LYS A 205 15.87 0.79 3.31
C LYS A 205 17.11 1.62 3.02
N SER A 206 17.37 2.66 3.81
CA SER A 206 18.54 3.53 3.64
C SER A 206 19.86 2.77 3.78
N LEU A 207 19.98 1.87 4.78
CA LEU A 207 21.19 1.07 4.97
C LEU A 207 21.40 0.06 3.84
N ARG A 208 20.34 -0.56 3.32
CA ARG A 208 20.42 -1.45 2.17
C ARG A 208 20.89 -0.71 0.92
N GLU A 209 20.29 0.42 0.59
CA GLU A 209 20.68 1.24 -0.56
C GLU A 209 22.15 1.67 -0.47
N LYS A 210 22.60 2.13 0.70
CA LYS A 210 23.99 2.52 0.94
C LYS A 210 24.94 1.32 0.85
N ALA A 211 24.57 0.16 1.38
CA ALA A 211 25.38 -1.05 1.30
C ALA A 211 25.55 -1.54 -0.16
N GLU A 212 24.47 -1.56 -0.91
CA GLU A 212 24.48 -1.96 -2.33
C GLU A 212 25.29 -0.96 -3.19
N GLN A 213 25.17 0.34 -2.89
CA GLN A 213 25.95 1.36 -3.56
C GLN A 213 27.45 1.19 -3.28
N LEU A 214 27.82 0.96 -2.02
CA LEU A 214 29.21 0.78 -1.59
C LEU A 214 29.84 -0.48 -2.18
N VAL A 215 29.05 -1.55 -2.33
CA VAL A 215 29.47 -2.78 -3.01
C VAL A 215 29.72 -2.53 -4.50
N LYS A 216 28.84 -1.79 -5.16
CA LYS A 216 29.00 -1.40 -6.58
C LYS A 216 30.22 -0.51 -6.79
N GLU A 217 30.42 0.48 -5.92
CA GLU A 217 31.59 1.40 -5.98
C GLU A 217 32.92 0.65 -5.78
N ARG A 218 32.92 -0.41 -4.97
CA ARG A 218 34.11 -1.26 -4.74
C ARG A 218 34.27 -2.42 -5.71
N GLY A 219 33.36 -2.57 -6.67
CA GLY A 219 33.38 -3.66 -7.63
C GLY A 219 33.18 -5.05 -7.01
N LEU A 220 32.48 -5.12 -5.87
CA LEU A 220 32.17 -6.37 -5.19
C LEU A 220 30.81 -6.90 -5.64
N GLU A 221 30.60 -8.22 -5.58
CA GLU A 221 29.34 -8.85 -5.99
C GLU A 221 28.40 -9.14 -4.80
N THR A 222 28.95 -9.10 -3.56
CA THR A 222 28.21 -9.52 -2.37
C THR A 222 28.33 -8.52 -1.23
N VAL A 223 27.21 -8.26 -0.53
CA VAL A 223 27.22 -7.51 0.73
C VAL A 223 27.64 -8.46 1.86
N THR A 224 28.73 -8.13 2.52
CA THR A 224 29.25 -8.88 3.66
C THR A 224 28.99 -8.14 4.98
N LYS A 225 29.04 -8.86 6.12
CA LYS A 225 28.90 -8.27 7.46
C LYS A 225 29.83 -7.07 7.66
N LYS A 226 31.09 -7.14 7.18
CA LYS A 226 32.05 -6.04 7.29
C LYS A 226 31.58 -4.73 6.68
N ILE A 227 30.83 -4.79 5.58
CA ILE A 227 30.29 -3.61 4.91
C ILE A 227 29.17 -2.99 5.75
N ILE A 228 28.36 -3.82 6.38
CA ILE A 228 27.27 -3.35 7.28
C ILE A 228 27.88 -2.71 8.52
N ASP A 229 28.87 -3.34 9.14
CA ASP A 229 29.56 -2.80 10.33
C ASP A 229 30.25 -1.47 10.00
N GLU A 230 30.90 -1.35 8.85
CA GLU A 230 31.51 -0.09 8.39
C GLU A 230 30.47 1.03 8.19
N LEU A 231 29.33 0.73 7.58
CA LEU A 231 28.25 1.70 7.38
C LEU A 231 27.63 2.16 8.69
N ILE A 232 27.48 1.27 9.66
CA ILE A 232 26.98 1.58 10.99
C ILE A 232 27.93 2.53 11.69
N LEU A 233 29.22 2.25 11.69
CA LEU A 233 30.26 3.09 12.28
C LEU A 233 30.35 4.49 11.63
N ARG A 234 30.11 4.59 10.32
CA ARG A 234 30.07 5.87 9.61
C ARG A 234 28.83 6.68 9.97
N ASN A 235 27.66 6.05 10.13
CA ASN A 235 26.43 6.73 10.50
C ASN A 235 26.46 7.20 11.97
N GLU A 236 27.06 6.45 12.89
CA GLU A 236 27.23 6.85 14.30
C GLU A 236 28.18 8.06 14.47
N LYS A 237 29.12 8.25 13.55
CA LYS A 237 30.02 9.43 13.54
C LYS A 237 29.36 10.67 12.90
N LEU A 238 28.24 10.56 12.25
CA LEU A 238 27.56 11.67 11.54
C LEU A 238 26.33 12.20 12.29
N GLU A 239 25.91 11.59 13.39
CA GLU A 239 24.87 12.16 14.26
C GLU A 239 25.54 12.99 15.37
N PRO A 240 25.52 14.33 15.28
CA PRO A 240 25.90 15.15 16.42
C PRO A 240 24.81 15.08 17.47
N ILE A 241 25.23 14.74 18.69
CA ILE A 241 24.48 14.78 19.94
C ILE A 241 23.56 16.01 19.96
N LYS A 242 22.25 15.78 19.87
CA LYS A 242 21.23 16.75 20.28
C LYS A 242 20.43 16.17 21.44
N SER A 243 21.05 16.10 22.59
CA SER A 243 20.37 16.19 23.86
C SER A 243 20.43 17.65 24.29
N GLY A 244 19.44 18.42 23.94
CA GLY A 244 19.19 19.76 24.47
C GLY A 244 18.24 19.64 25.64
N GLU A 245 18.77 19.91 26.82
CA GLU A 245 18.01 20.25 28.01
C GLU A 245 16.95 21.29 27.70
N ILE A 246 15.73 21.02 28.18
CA ILE A 246 14.76 22.07 28.43
C ILE A 246 14.55 22.10 29.95
N ALA A 247 15.10 23.15 30.54
CA ALA A 247 14.77 23.57 31.89
C ALA A 247 13.33 24.13 31.93
#